data_ca389a73c7d90424ff0376e59a332b48
#
_entry.id   ca389a73c7d90424ff0376e59a332b48
#
_cell.length_a   1.000
_cell.length_b   1.000
_cell.length_c   1.000
_cell.angle_alpha   90.00
_cell.angle_beta   90.00
_cell.angle_gamma   90.00
#
_symmetry.space_group_name_H-M   'P 1'
#
loop_
_entity.id
_entity.type
_entity.pdbx_description
1 polymer ?
#
loop_
_entity_poly.entity_id
_entity_poly.type
_entity_poly.pdbx_seq_one_letter_code
_entity_poly.pdbx_strand_id
1 'polypeptide(L)'
;MSHRVHLFSLRIAHALRDTLNEAPYGLTTFTKDLMAGITVGVIAIPLAMALAIAIGVAPQYGLYTAIIGGFFIPLTGGSRYSVSGPTAAFVVILYPVVQQYGIAGLLIASILAGIILVIMALLRMGRYIEYIPEPVTLGFTGGIAVVIATLQVKDFFGLTITAMPENFTGKIMVLTEALPDFSLWPLIVGLVTLTVMMLWPRLKTSIPAHLPAVVVGSLIAFTFN
;
A
#
# COMPACT_ATOMS: atom_id res chain seq x y z
N MET A 1 -14.62 -26.30 30.07
CA MET A 1 -13.68 -25.76 29.08
C MET A 1 -12.77 -24.78 29.78
N SER A 2 -11.51 -25.17 29.99
CA SER A 2 -10.57 -24.41 30.82
C SER A 2 -9.98 -23.25 30.00
N HIS A 3 -10.42 -22.02 30.27
CA HIS A 3 -9.74 -20.81 29.85
C HIS A 3 -8.39 -20.69 30.58
N ARG A 4 -7.37 -21.38 30.09
CA ARG A 4 -6.01 -21.07 30.51
C ARG A 4 -5.61 -19.75 29.84
N VAL A 5 -5.67 -18.69 30.61
CA VAL A 5 -5.10 -17.38 30.29
C VAL A 5 -3.59 -17.58 30.20
N HIS A 6 -3.07 -17.79 29.00
CA HIS A 6 -1.62 -17.79 28.76
C HIS A 6 -1.11 -16.35 28.86
N LEU A 7 -0.62 -16.00 30.04
CA LEU A 7 -0.15 -14.65 30.40
C LEU A 7 1.04 -14.15 29.59
N PHE A 8 1.77 -15.03 28.86
CA PHE A 8 2.99 -14.69 28.12
C PHE A 8 3.12 -15.45 26.79
N SER A 9 2.08 -15.64 26.02
CA SER A 9 2.23 -16.21 24.68
C SER A 9 2.48 -15.09 23.68
N LEU A 10 3.74 -14.83 23.39
CA LEU A 10 4.14 -14.17 22.15
C LEU A 10 3.74 -15.12 21.01
N ARG A 11 2.59 -14.86 20.37
CA ARG A 11 2.06 -15.67 19.28
C ARG A 11 2.76 -15.34 17.97
N ILE A 12 4.09 -15.48 17.96
CA ILE A 12 4.90 -15.32 16.75
C ILE A 12 4.57 -16.47 15.81
N ALA A 13 4.35 -16.14 14.53
CA ALA A 13 4.04 -17.10 13.47
C ALA A 13 2.78 -17.96 13.72
N HIS A 14 1.77 -17.40 14.39
CA HIS A 14 0.51 -18.13 14.68
C HIS A 14 -0.19 -18.55 13.38
N ALA A 15 -0.29 -17.64 12.41
CA ALA A 15 -0.92 -17.92 11.12
C ALA A 15 -0.22 -19.07 10.36
N LEU A 16 1.11 -19.11 10.37
CA LEU A 16 1.88 -20.19 9.76
C LEU A 16 1.64 -21.53 10.46
N ARG A 17 1.67 -21.54 11.80
CA ARG A 17 1.40 -22.74 12.59
C ARG A 17 0.00 -23.28 12.38
N ASP A 18 -1.00 -22.41 12.34
CA ASP A 18 -2.39 -22.81 12.10
C ASP A 18 -2.56 -23.39 10.70
N THR A 19 -1.93 -22.77 9.69
CA THR A 19 -1.96 -23.28 8.31
C THR A 19 -1.35 -24.68 8.20
N LEU A 20 -0.24 -24.94 8.91
CA LEU A 20 0.43 -26.24 8.89
C LEU A 20 -0.31 -27.30 9.72
N ASN A 21 -1.10 -26.89 10.73
CA ASN A 21 -1.79 -27.82 11.64
C ASN A 21 -3.23 -28.16 11.20
N GLU A 22 -3.92 -27.27 10.47
CA GLU A 22 -5.34 -27.44 10.14
C GLU A 22 -5.60 -28.40 8.97
N ALA A 23 -4.67 -28.53 8.03
CA ALA A 23 -4.81 -29.43 6.89
C ALA A 23 -3.44 -29.90 6.37
N PRO A 24 -3.35 -31.08 5.73
CA PRO A 24 -2.12 -31.45 5.04
C PRO A 24 -1.84 -30.44 3.91
N TYR A 25 -0.77 -29.67 4.08
CA TYR A 25 -0.33 -28.69 3.10
C TYR A 25 0.24 -29.43 1.87
N GLY A 26 -0.60 -29.64 0.86
CA GLY A 26 -0.24 -30.39 -0.33
C GLY A 26 0.16 -29.49 -1.50
N LEU A 27 0.68 -30.12 -2.57
CA LEU A 27 1.09 -29.42 -3.81
C LEU A 27 -0.02 -28.55 -4.41
N THR A 28 -1.27 -28.97 -4.30
CA THR A 28 -2.43 -28.23 -4.82
C THR A 28 -2.65 -26.92 -4.06
N THR A 29 -2.46 -26.91 -2.76
CA THR A 29 -2.54 -25.70 -1.92
C THR A 29 -1.37 -24.80 -2.21
N PHE A 30 -0.15 -25.36 -2.28
CA PHE A 30 1.06 -24.63 -2.61
C PHE A 30 0.97 -23.90 -3.96
N THR A 31 0.47 -24.56 -5.00
CA THR A 31 0.33 -23.94 -6.33
C THR A 31 -0.69 -22.79 -6.32
N LYS A 32 -1.79 -22.92 -5.57
CA LYS A 32 -2.77 -21.82 -5.40
C LYS A 32 -2.16 -20.65 -4.66
N ASP A 33 -1.42 -20.89 -3.59
CA ASP A 33 -0.75 -19.85 -2.82
C ASP A 33 0.35 -19.16 -3.64
N LEU A 34 1.12 -19.92 -4.42
CA LEU A 34 2.13 -19.39 -5.32
C LEU A 34 1.51 -18.47 -6.39
N MET A 35 0.41 -18.89 -7.02
CA MET A 35 -0.29 -18.07 -8.01
C MET A 35 -0.88 -16.81 -7.39
N ALA A 36 -1.44 -16.91 -6.19
CA ALA A 36 -1.91 -15.75 -5.43
C ALA A 36 -0.75 -14.80 -5.09
N GLY A 37 0.37 -15.34 -4.64
CA GLY A 37 1.58 -14.58 -4.32
C GLY A 37 2.16 -13.85 -5.53
N ILE A 38 2.24 -14.51 -6.70
CA ILE A 38 2.67 -13.89 -7.96
C ILE A 38 1.72 -12.74 -8.33
N THR A 39 0.42 -12.98 -8.25
CA THR A 39 -0.59 -11.97 -8.58
C THR A 39 -0.46 -10.73 -7.69
N VAL A 40 -0.36 -10.94 -6.39
CA VAL A 40 -0.17 -9.84 -5.42
C VAL A 40 1.17 -9.14 -5.66
N GLY A 41 2.24 -9.89 -5.91
CA GLY A 41 3.57 -9.34 -6.17
C GLY A 41 3.60 -8.42 -7.39
N VAL A 42 2.98 -8.81 -8.50
CA VAL A 42 2.91 -7.97 -9.71
C VAL A 42 2.14 -6.68 -9.46
N ILE A 43 1.08 -6.71 -8.65
CA ILE A 43 0.33 -5.50 -8.27
C ILE A 43 1.13 -4.64 -7.29
N ALA A 44 1.85 -5.26 -6.37
CA ALA A 44 2.61 -4.56 -5.33
C ALA A 44 3.82 -3.79 -5.89
N ILE A 45 4.46 -4.26 -6.97
CA ILE A 45 5.63 -3.62 -7.57
C ILE A 45 5.35 -2.16 -7.97
N PRO A 46 4.42 -1.86 -8.90
CA PRO A 46 4.16 -0.48 -9.30
C PRO A 46 3.60 0.37 -8.15
N LEU A 47 2.77 -0.22 -7.28
CA LEU A 47 2.23 0.48 -6.12
C LEU A 47 3.34 0.92 -5.16
N ALA A 48 4.28 0.02 -4.83
CA ALA A 48 5.39 0.31 -3.94
C ALA A 48 6.31 1.39 -4.51
N MET A 49 6.60 1.33 -5.82
CA MET A 49 7.39 2.34 -6.51
C MET A 49 6.69 3.71 -6.52
N ALA A 50 5.40 3.74 -6.83
CA ALA A 50 4.62 4.98 -6.83
C ALA A 50 4.58 5.64 -5.44
N LEU A 51 4.43 4.87 -4.37
CA LEU A 51 4.43 5.40 -3.01
C LEU A 51 5.81 5.92 -2.57
N ALA A 52 6.90 5.28 -3.02
CA ALA A 52 8.25 5.80 -2.80
C ALA A 52 8.45 7.16 -3.49
N ILE A 53 8.04 7.28 -4.74
CA ILE A 53 8.08 8.55 -5.49
C ILE A 53 7.21 9.61 -4.78
N ALA A 54 6.02 9.23 -4.32
CA ALA A 54 5.09 10.13 -3.64
C ALA A 54 5.64 10.73 -2.34
N ILE A 55 6.53 10.02 -1.63
CA ILE A 55 7.23 10.56 -0.45
C ILE A 55 8.56 11.26 -0.80
N GLY A 56 8.95 11.30 -2.08
CA GLY A 56 10.16 12.00 -2.53
C GLY A 56 11.45 11.16 -2.46
N VAL A 57 11.34 9.82 -2.45
CA VAL A 57 12.52 8.93 -2.50
C VAL A 57 12.54 8.12 -3.79
N ALA A 58 13.71 7.55 -4.11
CA ALA A 58 13.87 6.75 -5.32
C ALA A 58 12.99 5.47 -5.28
N PRO A 59 12.41 5.04 -6.42
CA PRO A 59 11.44 3.95 -6.49
C PRO A 59 11.92 2.63 -5.87
N GLN A 60 13.23 2.34 -5.94
CA GLN A 60 13.82 1.12 -5.39
C GLN A 60 13.61 0.96 -3.88
N TYR A 61 13.52 2.05 -3.11
CA TYR A 61 13.26 1.98 -1.67
C TYR A 61 11.86 1.44 -1.37
N GLY A 62 10.89 1.75 -2.23
CA GLY A 62 9.54 1.15 -2.15
C GLY A 62 9.58 -0.36 -2.38
N LEU A 63 10.36 -0.81 -3.38
CA LEU A 63 10.53 -2.25 -3.64
C LEU A 63 11.20 -2.97 -2.49
N TYR A 64 12.28 -2.42 -1.90
CA TYR A 64 12.93 -3.01 -0.73
C TYR A 64 11.95 -3.13 0.45
N THR A 65 11.14 -2.11 0.68
CA THR A 65 10.10 -2.15 1.73
C THR A 65 9.06 -3.22 1.45
N ALA A 66 8.60 -3.34 0.20
CA ALA A 66 7.61 -4.34 -0.19
C ALA A 66 8.15 -5.77 -0.06
N ILE A 67 9.41 -6.02 -0.47
CA ILE A 67 10.05 -7.34 -0.38
C ILE A 67 10.24 -7.73 1.09
N ILE A 68 10.87 -6.86 1.87
CA ILE A 68 11.20 -7.17 3.28
C ILE A 68 9.92 -7.24 4.11
N GLY A 69 9.03 -6.25 3.99
CA GLY A 69 7.76 -6.24 4.71
C GLY A 69 6.83 -7.38 4.29
N GLY A 70 6.72 -7.63 2.99
CA GLY A 70 5.90 -8.72 2.44
C GLY A 70 6.37 -10.11 2.84
N PHE A 71 7.66 -10.29 3.15
CA PHE A 71 8.21 -11.55 3.63
C PHE A 71 8.12 -11.70 5.15
N PHE A 72 8.66 -10.74 5.91
CA PHE A 72 8.79 -10.89 7.37
C PHE A 72 7.46 -10.74 8.11
N ILE A 73 6.56 -9.85 7.66
CA ILE A 73 5.33 -9.59 8.39
C ILE A 73 4.36 -10.77 8.31
N PRO A 74 4.09 -11.42 7.16
CA PRO A 74 3.29 -12.64 7.11
C PRO A 74 3.93 -13.80 7.85
N LEU A 75 5.27 -13.93 7.79
CA LEU A 75 6.00 -15.00 8.46
C LEU A 75 5.86 -14.93 9.99
N THR A 76 5.88 -13.72 10.55
CA THR A 76 5.79 -13.48 12.01
C THR A 76 4.38 -13.15 12.47
N GLY A 77 3.47 -12.83 11.56
CA GLY A 77 2.14 -12.32 11.84
C GLY A 77 1.12 -13.35 12.31
N GLY A 78 -0.03 -12.84 12.74
CA GLY A 78 -1.15 -13.62 13.24
C GLY A 78 -2.30 -13.77 12.23
N SER A 79 -2.22 -13.21 11.02
CA SER A 79 -3.26 -13.28 10.00
C SER A 79 -2.76 -14.00 8.75
N ARG A 80 -3.57 -14.93 8.23
CA ARG A 80 -3.29 -15.67 6.99
C ARG A 80 -3.63 -14.89 5.72
N TYR A 81 -4.40 -13.81 5.84
CA TYR A 81 -4.99 -13.10 4.70
C TYR A 81 -4.45 -11.68 4.54
N SER A 82 -3.59 -11.22 5.46
CA SER A 82 -3.04 -9.86 5.41
C SER A 82 -1.82 -9.81 4.51
N VAL A 83 -1.88 -8.91 3.53
CA VAL A 83 -0.73 -8.53 2.71
C VAL A 83 -0.14 -7.25 3.30
N SER A 84 1.15 -7.26 3.56
CA SER A 84 1.85 -6.12 4.16
C SER A 84 2.79 -5.47 3.16
N GLY A 85 2.87 -4.15 3.22
CA GLY A 85 3.70 -3.36 2.31
C GLY A 85 3.55 -1.87 2.60
N PRO A 86 4.14 -1.01 1.76
CA PRO A 86 3.99 0.43 1.90
C PRO A 86 2.52 0.83 1.73
N THR A 87 2.07 1.83 2.48
CA THR A 87 0.69 2.32 2.43
C THR A 87 0.62 3.81 2.12
N ALA A 88 -0.33 4.19 1.28
CA ALA A 88 -0.57 5.56 0.89
C ALA A 88 -1.00 6.47 2.08
N ALA A 89 -1.58 5.89 3.13
CA ALA A 89 -1.96 6.63 4.33
C ALA A 89 -0.79 7.37 4.99
N PHE A 90 0.42 6.80 4.93
CA PHE A 90 1.60 7.41 5.52
C PHE A 90 2.31 8.42 4.60
N VAL A 91 1.97 8.51 3.32
CA VAL A 91 2.61 9.47 2.40
C VAL A 91 2.54 10.90 2.94
N VAL A 92 1.38 11.28 3.49
CA VAL A 92 1.16 12.64 4.03
C VAL A 92 2.10 12.95 5.22
N ILE A 93 2.43 11.94 6.02
CA ILE A 93 3.29 12.06 7.21
C ILE A 93 4.78 11.94 6.81
N LEU A 94 5.10 11.02 5.90
CA LEU A 94 6.48 10.72 5.55
C LEU A 94 7.08 11.73 4.58
N TYR A 95 6.27 12.35 3.71
CA TYR A 95 6.74 13.36 2.76
C TYR A 95 7.47 14.53 3.47
N PRO A 96 6.88 15.21 4.47
CA PRO A 96 7.60 16.28 5.20
C PRO A 96 8.87 15.78 5.88
N VAL A 97 8.86 14.56 6.44
CA VAL A 97 10.05 13.97 7.08
C VAL A 97 11.19 13.82 6.09
N VAL A 98 10.89 13.31 4.89
CA VAL A 98 11.90 13.15 3.82
C VAL A 98 12.39 14.52 3.33
N GLN A 99 11.51 15.51 3.17
CA GLN A 99 11.91 16.85 2.72
C GLN A 99 12.81 17.57 3.72
N GLN A 100 12.57 17.40 5.03
CA GLN A 100 13.34 18.08 6.09
C GLN A 100 14.60 17.33 6.48
N TYR A 101 14.57 16.01 6.56
CA TYR A 101 15.63 15.18 7.14
C TYR A 101 16.23 14.15 6.16
N GLY A 102 15.74 14.12 4.92
CA GLY A 102 16.19 13.17 3.90
C GLY A 102 15.89 11.70 4.24
N ILE A 103 16.53 10.80 3.50
CA ILE A 103 16.37 9.34 3.69
C ILE A 103 16.89 8.90 5.07
N ALA A 104 17.95 9.50 5.57
CA ALA A 104 18.50 9.17 6.89
C ALA A 104 17.48 9.43 8.00
N GLY A 105 16.79 10.57 7.95
CA GLY A 105 15.71 10.89 8.88
C GLY A 105 14.54 9.92 8.78
N LEU A 106 14.17 9.52 7.57
CA LEU A 106 13.12 8.52 7.34
C LEU A 106 13.48 7.16 7.96
N LEU A 107 14.73 6.71 7.82
CA LEU A 107 15.19 5.45 8.41
C LEU A 107 15.17 5.50 9.93
N ILE A 108 15.65 6.59 10.54
CA ILE A 108 15.62 6.78 11.99
C ILE A 108 14.18 6.80 12.49
N ALA A 109 13.29 7.57 11.86
CA ALA A 109 11.87 7.61 12.20
C ALA A 109 11.22 6.23 12.12
N SER A 110 11.53 5.45 11.09
CA SER A 110 11.02 4.09 10.90
C SER A 110 11.49 3.13 11.98
N ILE A 111 12.77 3.21 12.37
CA ILE A 111 13.34 2.39 13.47
C ILE A 111 12.67 2.76 14.80
N LEU A 112 12.54 4.05 15.09
CA LEU A 112 11.88 4.51 16.32
C LEU A 112 10.41 4.08 16.37
N ALA A 113 9.68 4.21 15.26
CA ALA A 113 8.31 3.73 15.15
C ALA A 113 8.22 2.21 15.39
N GLY A 114 9.15 1.43 14.82
CA GLY A 114 9.25 -0.01 15.05
C GLY A 114 9.47 -0.35 16.53
N ILE A 115 10.39 0.34 17.21
CA ILE A 115 10.66 0.15 18.63
C ILE A 115 9.40 0.48 19.47
N ILE A 116 8.73 1.58 19.18
CA ILE A 116 7.48 1.97 19.87
C ILE A 116 6.41 0.88 19.68
N LEU A 117 6.22 0.38 18.45
CA LEU A 117 5.24 -0.67 18.17
C LEU A 117 5.56 -1.98 18.92
N VAL A 118 6.84 -2.35 19.04
CA VAL A 118 7.26 -3.52 19.82
C VAL A 118 6.93 -3.31 21.30
N ILE A 119 7.23 -2.13 21.88
CA ILE A 119 6.88 -1.80 23.25
C ILE A 119 5.37 -1.86 23.46
N MET A 120 4.58 -1.27 22.56
CA MET A 120 3.11 -1.33 22.61
C MET A 120 2.59 -2.77 22.54
N ALA A 121 3.20 -3.62 21.72
CA ALA A 121 2.85 -5.03 21.61
C ALA A 121 3.14 -5.79 22.92
N LEU A 122 4.29 -5.54 23.56
CA LEU A 122 4.66 -6.12 24.86
C LEU A 122 3.70 -5.67 25.96
N LEU A 123 3.28 -4.41 25.95
CA LEU A 123 2.29 -3.84 26.86
C LEU A 123 0.85 -4.26 26.53
N ARG A 124 0.65 -5.04 25.45
CA ARG A 124 -0.67 -5.50 24.97
C ARG A 124 -1.63 -4.37 24.64
N MET A 125 -1.10 -3.23 24.23
CA MET A 125 -1.91 -2.05 23.91
C MET A 125 -2.81 -2.25 22.68
N GLY A 126 -2.56 -3.25 21.85
CA GLY A 126 -3.44 -3.63 20.74
C GLY A 126 -4.89 -3.92 21.13
N ARG A 127 -5.16 -4.24 22.41
CA ARG A 127 -6.52 -4.41 22.93
C ARG A 127 -7.33 -3.12 22.94
N TYR A 128 -6.65 -1.98 23.04
CA TYR A 128 -7.33 -0.67 23.05
C TYR A 128 -7.95 -0.30 21.70
N ILE A 129 -7.56 -0.98 20.62
CA ILE A 129 -8.19 -0.81 19.30
C ILE A 129 -9.67 -1.18 19.34
N GLU A 130 -10.07 -2.16 20.16
CA GLU A 130 -11.46 -2.57 20.32
C GLU A 130 -12.36 -1.47 20.90
N TYR A 131 -11.77 -0.49 21.59
CA TYR A 131 -12.48 0.67 22.15
C TYR A 131 -12.63 1.84 21.20
N ILE A 132 -12.01 1.77 20.00
CA ILE A 132 -12.15 2.82 18.98
C ILE A 132 -13.52 2.65 18.31
N PRO A 133 -14.41 3.67 18.40
CA PRO A 133 -15.73 3.59 17.79
C PRO A 133 -15.61 3.43 16.25
N GLU A 134 -16.46 2.61 15.67
CA GLU A 134 -16.50 2.37 14.22
C GLU A 134 -16.56 3.66 13.36
N PRO A 135 -17.33 4.71 13.74
CA PRO A 135 -17.32 5.97 12.99
C PRO A 135 -15.96 6.64 12.88
N VAL A 136 -15.08 6.46 13.87
CA VAL A 136 -13.71 7.00 13.84
C VAL A 136 -12.87 6.29 12.79
N THR A 137 -12.93 4.96 12.73
CA THR A 137 -12.21 4.16 11.71
C THR A 137 -12.74 4.41 10.31
N LEU A 138 -14.04 4.55 10.15
CA LEU A 138 -14.67 4.92 8.88
C LEU A 138 -14.26 6.34 8.43
N GLY A 139 -14.30 7.31 9.35
CA GLY A 139 -13.85 8.67 9.08
C GLY A 139 -12.39 8.75 8.70
N PHE A 140 -11.52 8.03 9.42
CA PHE A 140 -10.09 7.93 9.10
C PHE A 140 -9.85 7.32 7.71
N THR A 141 -10.49 6.20 7.41
CA THR A 141 -10.36 5.53 6.10
C THR A 141 -10.91 6.40 4.97
N GLY A 142 -12.05 7.04 5.18
CA GLY A 142 -12.64 7.97 4.21
C GLY A 142 -11.75 9.19 3.96
N GLY A 143 -11.19 9.77 5.02
CA GLY A 143 -10.24 10.88 4.91
C GLY A 143 -8.99 10.51 4.11
N ILE A 144 -8.41 9.34 4.37
CA ILE A 144 -7.28 8.81 3.59
C ILE A 144 -7.67 8.66 2.10
N ALA A 145 -8.84 8.10 1.81
CA ALA A 145 -9.30 7.91 0.43
C ALA A 145 -9.41 9.24 -0.32
N VAL A 146 -9.94 10.29 0.33
CA VAL A 146 -10.02 11.64 -0.25
C VAL A 146 -8.63 12.22 -0.51
N VAL A 147 -7.70 12.08 0.44
CA VAL A 147 -6.32 12.56 0.25
C VAL A 147 -5.62 11.83 -0.89
N ILE A 148 -5.76 10.50 -0.96
CA ILE A 148 -5.18 9.71 -2.05
C ILE A 148 -5.76 10.15 -3.40
N ALA A 149 -7.08 10.26 -3.51
CA ALA A 149 -7.74 10.70 -4.74
C ALA A 149 -7.24 12.09 -5.17
N THR A 150 -7.09 13.01 -4.22
CA THR A 150 -6.57 14.36 -4.49
C THR A 150 -5.13 14.33 -5.03
N LEU A 151 -4.26 13.49 -4.45
CA LEU A 151 -2.88 13.36 -4.92
C LEU A 151 -2.80 12.74 -6.32
N GLN A 152 -3.70 11.80 -6.66
CA GLN A 152 -3.75 11.17 -7.97
C GLN A 152 -4.21 12.11 -9.10
N VAL A 153 -4.91 13.20 -8.78
CA VAL A 153 -5.33 14.20 -9.78
C VAL A 153 -4.12 14.75 -10.54
N LYS A 154 -3.02 15.06 -9.83
CA LYS A 154 -1.78 15.54 -10.45
C LYS A 154 -1.28 14.59 -11.53
N ASP A 155 -1.14 13.30 -11.18
CA ASP A 155 -0.54 12.30 -12.06
C ASP A 155 -1.51 11.92 -13.20
N PHE A 156 -2.81 11.84 -12.92
CA PHE A 156 -3.85 11.52 -13.90
C PHE A 156 -3.98 12.56 -15.01
N PHE A 157 -3.90 13.86 -14.66
CA PHE A 157 -3.93 14.96 -15.61
C PHE A 157 -2.54 15.38 -16.11
N GLY A 158 -1.47 14.75 -15.60
CA GLY A 158 -0.10 15.10 -15.97
C GLY A 158 0.30 16.53 -15.64
N LEU A 159 -0.14 17.04 -14.48
CA LEU A 159 0.10 18.41 -14.06
C LEU A 159 1.55 18.60 -13.62
N THR A 160 2.22 19.63 -14.12
CA THR A 160 3.59 19.99 -13.74
C THR A 160 3.59 20.83 -12.47
N ILE A 161 3.51 20.18 -11.31
CA ILE A 161 3.56 20.83 -10.00
C ILE A 161 4.89 20.52 -9.35
N THR A 162 5.71 21.56 -9.13
CA THR A 162 7.07 21.44 -8.57
C THR A 162 7.07 21.14 -7.07
N ALA A 163 6.14 21.70 -6.30
CA ALA A 163 6.02 21.46 -4.88
C ALA A 163 4.55 21.38 -4.48
N MET A 164 4.16 20.29 -3.81
CA MET A 164 2.80 20.12 -3.30
C MET A 164 2.74 20.68 -1.87
N PRO A 165 1.81 21.61 -1.56
CA PRO A 165 1.65 22.13 -0.20
C PRO A 165 1.31 21.03 0.82
N GLU A 166 1.68 21.24 2.09
CA GLU A 166 1.40 20.27 3.15
C GLU A 166 -0.09 20.25 3.52
N ASN A 167 -0.74 21.41 3.57
CA ASN A 167 -2.14 21.54 3.93
C ASN A 167 -3.07 21.14 2.79
N PHE A 168 -4.22 20.53 3.13
CA PHE A 168 -5.19 20.03 2.16
C PHE A 168 -5.78 21.12 1.26
N THR A 169 -6.12 22.28 1.83
CA THR A 169 -6.67 23.41 1.07
C THR A 169 -5.66 23.95 0.05
N GLY A 170 -4.40 24.06 0.42
CA GLY A 170 -3.32 24.42 -0.51
C GLY A 170 -3.15 23.42 -1.65
N LYS A 171 -3.29 22.12 -1.38
CA LYS A 171 -3.26 21.08 -2.44
C LYS A 171 -4.36 21.31 -3.47
N ILE A 172 -5.59 21.54 -3.01
CA ILE A 172 -6.73 21.83 -3.91
C ILE A 172 -6.46 23.09 -4.73
N MET A 173 -5.94 24.16 -4.10
CA MET A 173 -5.67 25.43 -4.77
C MET A 173 -4.63 25.27 -5.89
N VAL A 174 -3.49 24.65 -5.58
CA VAL A 174 -2.42 24.41 -6.58
C VAL A 174 -2.89 23.48 -7.70
N LEU A 175 -3.70 22.46 -7.39
CA LEU A 175 -4.28 21.57 -8.40
C LEU A 175 -5.23 22.32 -9.33
N THR A 176 -6.10 23.19 -8.80
CA THR A 176 -7.04 23.97 -9.61
C THR A 176 -6.33 25.03 -10.47
N GLU A 177 -5.27 25.64 -9.98
CA GLU A 177 -4.44 26.59 -10.73
C GLU A 177 -3.65 25.91 -11.86
N ALA A 178 -3.17 24.67 -11.63
CA ALA A 178 -2.44 23.90 -12.63
C ALA A 178 -3.34 23.18 -13.66
N LEU A 179 -4.64 23.06 -13.42
CA LEU A 179 -5.56 22.33 -14.28
C LEU A 179 -5.61 22.80 -15.74
N PRO A 180 -5.48 24.10 -16.07
CA PRO A 180 -5.42 24.56 -17.45
C PRO A 180 -4.21 24.00 -18.24
N ASP A 181 -3.11 23.67 -17.56
CA ASP A 181 -1.86 23.17 -18.15
C ASP A 181 -1.79 21.63 -18.17
N PHE A 182 -2.95 20.97 -18.29
CA PHE A 182 -3.00 19.51 -18.30
C PHE A 182 -2.32 18.91 -19.53
N SER A 183 -1.70 17.74 -19.35
CA SER A 183 -1.10 16.99 -20.44
C SER A 183 -2.04 15.90 -20.95
N LEU A 184 -2.24 15.85 -22.26
CA LEU A 184 -3.10 14.86 -22.90
C LEU A 184 -2.59 13.42 -22.76
N TRP A 185 -1.28 13.20 -22.76
CA TRP A 185 -0.70 11.86 -22.75
C TRP A 185 -0.97 11.09 -21.46
N PRO A 186 -0.66 11.60 -20.27
CA PRO A 186 -1.01 10.95 -19.00
C PRO A 186 -2.51 10.69 -18.88
N LEU A 187 -3.33 11.64 -19.34
CA LEU A 187 -4.79 11.49 -19.33
C LEU A 187 -5.26 10.33 -20.22
N ILE A 188 -4.73 10.21 -21.44
CA ILE A 188 -5.06 9.09 -22.35
C ILE A 188 -4.62 7.76 -21.73
N VAL A 189 -3.38 7.68 -21.23
CA VAL A 189 -2.87 6.46 -20.58
C VAL A 189 -3.75 6.10 -19.39
N GLY A 190 -4.09 7.07 -18.55
CA GLY A 190 -4.96 6.87 -17.39
C GLY A 190 -6.35 6.39 -17.77
N LEU A 191 -7.00 7.01 -18.76
CA LEU A 191 -8.33 6.63 -19.25
C LEU A 191 -8.33 5.24 -19.88
N VAL A 192 -7.33 4.89 -20.70
CA VAL A 192 -7.23 3.55 -21.30
C VAL A 192 -7.01 2.51 -20.23
N THR A 193 -6.09 2.74 -19.30
CA THR A 193 -5.81 1.83 -18.19
C THR A 193 -7.06 1.60 -17.33
N LEU A 194 -7.79 2.66 -16.99
CA LEU A 194 -9.05 2.60 -16.26
C LEU A 194 -10.11 1.82 -17.04
N THR A 195 -10.24 2.07 -18.34
CA THR A 195 -11.19 1.37 -19.21
C THR A 195 -10.89 -0.13 -19.25
N VAL A 196 -9.62 -0.51 -19.43
CA VAL A 196 -9.22 -1.92 -19.37
C VAL A 196 -9.58 -2.54 -18.03
N MET A 197 -9.28 -1.84 -16.93
CA MET A 197 -9.56 -2.32 -15.58
C MET A 197 -11.07 -2.52 -15.34
N MET A 198 -11.93 -1.66 -15.90
CA MET A 198 -13.39 -1.76 -15.75
C MET A 198 -14.02 -2.80 -16.69
N LEU A 199 -13.47 -2.98 -17.88
CA LEU A 199 -14.03 -3.92 -18.87
C LEU A 199 -13.51 -5.35 -18.68
N TRP A 200 -12.30 -5.53 -18.18
CA TRP A 200 -11.66 -6.84 -18.03
C TRP A 200 -12.49 -7.86 -17.22
N PRO A 201 -13.14 -7.50 -16.11
CA PRO A 201 -13.96 -8.46 -15.34
C PRO A 201 -15.14 -9.04 -16.16
N ARG A 202 -15.60 -8.32 -17.20
CA ARG A 202 -16.69 -8.80 -18.08
C ARG A 202 -16.26 -10.00 -18.93
N LEU A 203 -14.93 -10.18 -19.16
CA LEU A 203 -14.38 -11.30 -19.92
C LEU A 203 -14.35 -12.61 -19.11
N LYS A 204 -14.72 -12.59 -17.81
CA LYS A 204 -14.77 -13.75 -16.89
C LYS A 204 -13.48 -14.58 -16.91
N THR A 205 -12.32 -13.95 -17.09
CA THR A 205 -11.01 -14.59 -17.05
C THR A 205 -10.56 -14.81 -15.62
N SER A 206 -9.68 -15.80 -15.40
CA SER A 206 -9.04 -16.02 -14.09
C SER A 206 -7.94 -14.99 -13.77
N ILE A 207 -7.62 -14.10 -14.71
CA ILE A 207 -6.57 -13.08 -14.56
C ILE A 207 -7.18 -11.84 -13.92
N PRO A 208 -6.65 -11.36 -12.78
CA PRO A 208 -7.09 -10.12 -12.14
C PRO A 208 -6.95 -8.91 -13.08
N ALA A 209 -7.95 -8.04 -13.10
CA ALA A 209 -8.02 -6.89 -14.02
C ALA A 209 -6.82 -5.93 -13.92
N HIS A 210 -6.19 -5.85 -12.76
CA HIS A 210 -5.04 -4.99 -12.53
C HIS A 210 -3.83 -5.36 -13.39
N LEU A 211 -3.60 -6.67 -13.65
CA LEU A 211 -2.46 -7.14 -14.45
C LEU A 211 -2.51 -6.63 -15.89
N PRO A 212 -3.57 -6.94 -16.68
CA PRO A 212 -3.67 -6.43 -18.05
C PRO A 212 -3.75 -4.91 -18.10
N ALA A 213 -4.38 -4.24 -17.11
CA ALA A 213 -4.45 -2.79 -17.07
C ALA A 213 -3.06 -2.15 -16.94
N VAL A 214 -2.22 -2.65 -16.03
CA VAL A 214 -0.82 -2.18 -15.87
C VAL A 214 0.00 -2.46 -17.13
N VAL A 215 -0.11 -3.66 -17.71
CA VAL A 215 0.63 -4.01 -18.92
C VAL A 215 0.25 -3.10 -20.09
N VAL A 216 -1.04 -2.91 -20.34
CA VAL A 216 -1.53 -2.05 -21.43
C VAL A 216 -1.10 -0.60 -21.19
N GLY A 217 -1.29 -0.07 -19.96
CA GLY A 217 -0.87 1.28 -19.61
C GLY A 217 0.63 1.50 -19.79
N SER A 218 1.46 0.54 -19.36
CA SER A 218 2.91 0.61 -19.50
C SER A 218 3.36 0.54 -20.96
N LEU A 219 2.73 -0.31 -21.78
CA LEU A 219 3.03 -0.41 -23.21
C LEU A 219 2.69 0.90 -23.94
N ILE A 220 1.54 1.49 -23.65
CA ILE A 220 1.16 2.78 -24.25
C ILE A 220 2.13 3.87 -23.80
N ALA A 221 2.45 3.95 -22.52
CA ALA A 221 3.39 4.92 -22.00
C ALA A 221 4.79 4.77 -22.64
N PHE A 222 5.25 3.53 -22.87
CA PHE A 222 6.54 3.26 -23.50
C PHE A 222 6.57 3.60 -25.00
N THR A 223 5.46 3.41 -25.72
CA THR A 223 5.40 3.67 -27.18
C THR A 223 5.28 5.16 -27.54
N PHE A 224 4.81 5.97 -26.60
CA PHE A 224 4.52 7.39 -26.85
C PHE A 224 5.40 8.35 -26.02
N ASN A 225 6.39 7.85 -25.29
CA ASN A 225 7.40 8.63 -24.59
C ASN A 225 8.69 8.55 -25.40
#